data_b33e3f018e11dc1eedcc48f06cd347cb
#
_entry.id   b33e3f018e11dc1eedcc48f06cd347cb
#
_cell.length_a   1.000
_cell.length_b   1.000
_cell.length_c   1.000
_cell.angle_alpha   90.00
_cell.angle_beta   90.00
_cell.angle_gamma   90.00
#
_symmetry.space_group_name_H-M   'P 1'
#
loop_
_entity.id
_entity.type
_entity.pdbx_description
1 polymer ?
#
loop_
_entity_poly.entity_id
_entity_poly.type
_entity_poly.pdbx_seq_one_letter_code
_entity_poly.pdbx_strand_id
1 'polypeptide(L)'
;TIDTMEIHIDHYKVASPKGRVILFHGVGGNGRMLSALALPLMRNGFEVICPDLPLYGYTRCSKNVTWQTWVSVGTEIVNHYQSTKQLPTFLFGLSAGGMLAYQTATECPQLNGLMASCILDQRNKEVTKHSAKNPYVGMAAKPALALLQRVAGRVRIPMKWIGNMKAIVNNEELAAVLMKDKKSSGARVSLAFIHTMLNPVIKTEPEDFKSCPFLLVHPAEDHWTDLKFSLLFYQRLACEKHTVILEGAGHFPIEEPGLMQQACAAFLESHL
;
A
#
# COMPACT_ATOMS: atom_id res chain seq x y z
N THR A 1 -7.73 -15.35 -11.51
CA THR A 1 -8.62 -14.28 -12.01
C THR A 1 -9.55 -13.88 -10.88
N ILE A 2 -9.71 -12.58 -10.64
CA ILE A 2 -10.64 -12.01 -9.66
C ILE A 2 -11.67 -11.20 -10.44
N ASP A 3 -12.96 -11.51 -10.28
CA ASP A 3 -14.02 -11.01 -11.17
C ASP A 3 -13.64 -11.25 -12.66
N THR A 4 -13.44 -10.20 -13.42
CA THR A 4 -12.98 -10.24 -14.82
C THR A 4 -11.55 -9.69 -14.98
N MET A 5 -10.81 -9.59 -13.86
CA MET A 5 -9.44 -9.07 -13.84
C MET A 5 -8.43 -10.21 -13.78
N GLU A 6 -7.40 -10.13 -14.59
CA GLU A 6 -6.23 -11.01 -14.52
C GLU A 6 -5.18 -10.33 -13.64
N ILE A 7 -5.12 -10.72 -12.37
CA ILE A 7 -4.16 -10.17 -11.41
C ILE A 7 -2.81 -10.87 -11.62
N HIS A 8 -1.78 -10.08 -11.94
CA HIS A 8 -0.41 -10.56 -11.96
C HIS A 8 0.12 -10.61 -10.52
N ILE A 9 0.85 -11.68 -10.18
CA ILE A 9 1.43 -11.88 -8.85
C ILE A 9 2.87 -12.37 -8.99
N ASP A 10 3.82 -11.62 -8.45
CA ASP A 10 5.16 -12.12 -8.20
C ASP A 10 5.12 -12.95 -6.90
N HIS A 11 5.33 -14.26 -7.03
CA HIS A 11 5.20 -15.23 -5.94
C HIS A 11 6.55 -15.84 -5.57
N TYR A 12 7.06 -15.52 -4.38
CA TYR A 12 8.34 -15.99 -3.84
C TYR A 12 8.06 -17.18 -2.92
N LYS A 13 8.24 -18.38 -3.49
CA LYS A 13 7.92 -19.66 -2.83
C LYS A 13 9.05 -20.15 -1.94
N VAL A 14 8.67 -20.79 -0.84
CA VAL A 14 9.55 -21.52 0.08
C VAL A 14 9.01 -22.94 0.22
N ALA A 15 9.86 -23.96 0.25
CA ALA A 15 9.44 -25.36 0.31
C ALA A 15 8.64 -25.66 1.59
N SER A 16 9.09 -25.14 2.74
CA SER A 16 8.42 -25.29 4.04
C SER A 16 8.31 -23.91 4.71
N PRO A 17 7.35 -23.08 4.28
CA PRO A 17 7.21 -21.74 4.83
C PRO A 17 6.69 -21.78 6.26
N LYS A 18 7.30 -20.98 7.15
CA LYS A 18 6.85 -20.78 8.52
C LYS A 18 5.66 -19.82 8.64
N GLY A 19 5.46 -19.01 7.62
CA GLY A 19 4.35 -18.06 7.50
C GLY A 19 4.30 -17.46 6.10
N ARG A 20 3.30 -16.63 5.86
CA ARG A 20 3.07 -15.94 4.59
C ARG A 20 3.01 -14.45 4.81
N VAL A 21 3.63 -13.68 3.92
CA VAL A 21 3.53 -12.21 3.88
C VAL A 21 2.97 -11.78 2.54
N ILE A 22 1.86 -11.04 2.54
CA ILE A 22 1.28 -10.44 1.34
C ILE A 22 1.67 -8.96 1.34
N LEU A 23 2.40 -8.54 0.30
CA LEU A 23 2.95 -7.19 0.17
C LEU A 23 2.12 -6.36 -0.81
N PHE A 24 1.46 -5.31 -0.34
CA PHE A 24 0.74 -4.37 -1.18
C PHE A 24 1.59 -3.13 -1.46
N HIS A 25 1.81 -2.84 -2.75
CA HIS A 25 2.47 -1.60 -3.18
C HIS A 25 1.52 -0.40 -3.06
N GLY A 26 2.09 0.79 -3.04
CA GLY A 26 1.34 2.05 -3.11
C GLY A 26 1.11 2.54 -4.54
N VAL A 27 0.57 3.75 -4.68
CA VAL A 27 0.45 4.42 -5.98
C VAL A 27 1.84 4.64 -6.58
N GLY A 28 2.01 4.30 -7.83
CA GLY A 28 3.30 4.39 -8.50
C GLY A 28 4.23 3.20 -8.29
N GLY A 29 3.78 2.16 -7.56
CA GLY A 29 4.50 0.90 -7.41
C GLY A 29 3.93 -0.24 -8.26
N ASN A 30 4.54 -1.41 -8.14
CA ASN A 30 4.04 -2.70 -8.61
C ASN A 30 4.66 -3.82 -7.76
N GLY A 31 4.19 -5.06 -7.93
CA GLY A 31 4.66 -6.20 -7.13
C GLY A 31 6.16 -6.44 -7.24
N ARG A 32 6.73 -6.30 -8.45
CA ARG A 32 8.16 -6.50 -8.69
C ARG A 32 9.06 -5.49 -7.99
N MET A 33 8.63 -4.25 -7.84
CA MET A 33 9.37 -3.25 -7.09
C MET A 33 9.54 -3.63 -5.61
N LEU A 34 8.61 -4.43 -5.07
CA LEU A 34 8.70 -4.93 -3.69
C LEU A 34 9.69 -6.08 -3.51
N SER A 35 10.38 -6.52 -4.58
CA SER A 35 11.39 -7.58 -4.50
C SER A 35 12.52 -7.29 -3.51
N ALA A 36 12.89 -6.04 -3.32
CA ALA A 36 13.88 -5.62 -2.33
C ALA A 36 13.50 -6.02 -0.89
N LEU A 37 12.20 -6.06 -0.57
CA LEU A 37 11.67 -6.56 0.71
C LEU A 37 11.31 -8.05 0.63
N ALA A 38 10.75 -8.50 -0.50
CA ALA A 38 10.28 -9.88 -0.65
C ALA A 38 11.41 -10.92 -0.59
N LEU A 39 12.56 -10.65 -1.24
CA LEU A 39 13.69 -11.59 -1.26
C LEU A 39 14.30 -11.84 0.12
N PRO A 40 14.58 -10.81 0.95
CA PRO A 40 15.01 -11.04 2.33
C PRO A 40 13.99 -11.82 3.17
N LEU A 41 12.70 -11.53 3.07
CA LEU A 41 11.64 -12.27 3.78
C LEU A 41 11.58 -13.74 3.32
N MET A 42 11.67 -13.99 2.01
CA MET A 42 11.74 -15.35 1.48
C MET A 42 12.95 -16.12 2.02
N ARG A 43 14.12 -15.50 2.07
CA ARG A 43 15.35 -16.09 2.64
C ARG A 43 15.22 -16.41 4.12
N ASN A 44 14.37 -15.64 4.83
CA ASN A 44 14.01 -15.88 6.24
C ASN A 44 12.87 -16.90 6.42
N GLY A 45 12.48 -17.63 5.38
CA GLY A 45 11.53 -18.72 5.45
C GLY A 45 10.05 -18.31 5.34
N PHE A 46 9.74 -17.10 4.89
CA PHE A 46 8.37 -16.69 4.60
C PHE A 46 8.02 -16.88 3.12
N GLU A 47 6.85 -17.43 2.84
CA GLU A 47 6.24 -17.33 1.52
C GLU A 47 5.81 -15.88 1.28
N VAL A 48 6.18 -15.28 0.14
CA VAL A 48 5.86 -13.87 -0.12
C VAL A 48 5.06 -13.70 -1.40
N ILE A 49 3.97 -12.94 -1.31
CA ILE A 49 3.00 -12.69 -2.37
C ILE A 49 2.99 -11.19 -2.68
N CYS A 50 3.37 -10.81 -3.88
CA CYS A 50 3.42 -9.41 -4.32
C CYS A 50 2.50 -9.21 -5.54
N PRO A 51 1.21 -8.88 -5.35
CA PRO A 51 0.32 -8.61 -6.46
C PRO A 51 0.63 -7.26 -7.13
N ASP A 52 0.46 -7.20 -8.44
CA ASP A 52 0.26 -5.94 -9.15
C ASP A 52 -1.20 -5.50 -8.97
N LEU A 53 -1.43 -4.45 -8.22
CA LEU A 53 -2.78 -3.93 -8.01
C LEU A 53 -3.36 -3.33 -9.32
N PRO A 54 -4.69 -3.37 -9.53
CA PRO A 54 -5.31 -2.86 -10.73
C PRO A 54 -4.86 -1.43 -11.10
N LEU A 55 -4.58 -1.17 -12.37
CA LEU A 55 -3.97 0.01 -12.99
C LEU A 55 -2.43 0.00 -13.01
N TYR A 56 -1.77 -0.92 -12.34
CA TYR A 56 -0.31 -1.00 -12.24
C TYR A 56 0.21 -2.35 -12.74
N GLY A 57 1.52 -2.40 -13.00
CA GLY A 57 2.23 -3.61 -13.36
C GLY A 57 1.71 -4.28 -14.62
N TYR A 58 1.52 -5.59 -14.51
CA TYR A 58 1.04 -6.47 -15.59
C TYR A 58 -0.43 -6.91 -15.38
N THR A 59 -1.07 -6.46 -14.31
CA THR A 59 -2.49 -6.73 -14.07
C THR A 59 -3.36 -6.14 -15.17
N ARG A 60 -4.24 -6.96 -15.74
CA ARG A 60 -5.18 -6.58 -16.79
C ARG A 60 -6.57 -6.39 -16.21
N CYS A 61 -7.14 -5.22 -16.43
CA CYS A 61 -8.49 -4.90 -15.97
C CYS A 61 -9.26 -4.13 -17.04
N SER A 62 -10.45 -4.58 -17.37
CA SER A 62 -11.39 -3.94 -18.30
C SER A 62 -12.40 -3.05 -17.60
N LYS A 63 -12.60 -3.25 -16.30
CA LYS A 63 -13.56 -2.49 -15.48
C LYS A 63 -13.03 -1.11 -15.08
N ASN A 64 -13.95 -0.26 -14.66
CA ASN A 64 -13.60 0.99 -14.01
C ASN A 64 -13.04 0.68 -12.61
N VAL A 65 -11.76 0.99 -12.39
CA VAL A 65 -11.06 0.72 -11.13
C VAL A 65 -11.30 1.87 -10.17
N THR A 66 -11.69 1.53 -8.93
CA THR A 66 -11.86 2.42 -7.79
C THR A 66 -10.95 1.98 -6.65
N TRP A 67 -10.89 2.76 -5.58
CA TRP A 67 -10.21 2.33 -4.35
C TRP A 67 -10.82 1.06 -3.78
N GLN A 68 -12.15 0.95 -3.77
CA GLN A 68 -12.84 -0.25 -3.31
C GLN A 68 -12.50 -1.49 -4.15
N THR A 69 -12.18 -1.31 -5.44
CA THR A 69 -11.66 -2.41 -6.27
C THR A 69 -10.33 -2.95 -5.73
N TRP A 70 -9.43 -2.07 -5.25
CA TRP A 70 -8.19 -2.50 -4.61
C TRP A 70 -8.45 -3.27 -3.32
N VAL A 71 -9.38 -2.79 -2.48
CA VAL A 71 -9.74 -3.49 -1.23
C VAL A 71 -10.31 -4.88 -1.53
N SER A 72 -11.26 -4.98 -2.47
CA SER A 72 -11.83 -6.27 -2.88
C SER A 72 -10.76 -7.22 -3.43
N VAL A 73 -9.85 -6.74 -4.28
CA VAL A 73 -8.74 -7.55 -4.81
C VAL A 73 -7.82 -8.02 -3.69
N GLY A 74 -7.47 -7.14 -2.75
CA GLY A 74 -6.67 -7.49 -1.58
C GLY A 74 -7.33 -8.60 -0.74
N THR A 75 -8.61 -8.44 -0.43
CA THR A 75 -9.41 -9.42 0.31
C THR A 75 -9.48 -10.79 -0.39
N GLU A 76 -9.76 -10.80 -1.70
CA GLU A 76 -9.79 -12.04 -2.49
C GLU A 76 -8.43 -12.75 -2.56
N ILE A 77 -7.32 -11.98 -2.65
CA ILE A 77 -5.97 -12.56 -2.60
C ILE A 77 -5.73 -13.23 -1.25
N VAL A 78 -6.04 -12.54 -0.14
CA VAL A 78 -5.88 -13.11 1.21
C VAL A 78 -6.68 -14.40 1.34
N ASN A 79 -7.98 -14.37 1.01
CA ASN A 79 -8.88 -15.51 1.09
C ASN A 79 -8.40 -16.69 0.23
N HIS A 80 -7.95 -16.42 -1.00
CA HIS A 80 -7.41 -17.43 -1.89
C HIS A 80 -6.22 -18.17 -1.29
N TYR A 81 -5.23 -17.41 -0.78
CA TYR A 81 -4.03 -18.04 -0.22
C TYR A 81 -4.28 -18.71 1.13
N GLN A 82 -5.18 -18.21 1.96
CA GLN A 82 -5.60 -18.88 3.20
C GLN A 82 -6.36 -20.19 2.92
N SER A 83 -7.21 -20.22 1.91
CA SER A 83 -7.95 -21.43 1.53
C SER A 83 -7.07 -22.51 0.91
N THR A 84 -5.99 -22.15 0.21
CA THR A 84 -5.08 -23.13 -0.42
C THR A 84 -4.14 -23.79 0.58
N LYS A 85 -3.63 -23.04 1.54
CA LYS A 85 -2.77 -23.52 2.61
C LYS A 85 -2.91 -22.62 3.83
N GLN A 86 -3.33 -23.18 4.94
CA GLN A 86 -3.35 -22.45 6.21
C GLN A 86 -1.93 -22.23 6.72
N LEU A 87 -1.53 -20.98 6.79
CA LEU A 87 -0.26 -20.51 7.32
C LEU A 87 -0.50 -19.24 8.12
N PRO A 88 0.29 -18.97 9.18
CA PRO A 88 0.34 -17.64 9.75
C PRO A 88 0.48 -16.61 8.64
N THR A 89 -0.48 -15.69 8.52
CA THR A 89 -0.56 -14.76 7.38
C THR A 89 -0.51 -13.32 7.86
N PHE A 90 0.40 -12.57 7.27
CA PHE A 90 0.65 -11.17 7.57
C PHE A 90 0.43 -10.32 6.33
N LEU A 91 -0.02 -9.08 6.52
CA LEU A 91 -0.06 -8.07 5.47
C LEU A 91 1.03 -7.03 5.69
N PHE A 92 1.62 -6.56 4.61
CA PHE A 92 2.46 -5.37 4.61
C PHE A 92 1.97 -4.41 3.52
N GLY A 93 1.77 -3.16 3.88
CA GLY A 93 1.39 -2.11 2.94
C GLY A 93 2.41 -1.00 2.84
N LEU A 94 2.88 -0.72 1.62
CA LEU A 94 3.77 0.40 1.34
C LEU A 94 2.97 1.63 0.92
N SER A 95 3.16 2.77 1.57
CA SER A 95 2.49 4.03 1.21
C SER A 95 0.96 3.89 1.20
N ALA A 96 0.27 4.20 0.11
CA ALA A 96 -1.17 3.95 -0.04
C ALA A 96 -1.55 2.48 0.22
N GLY A 97 -0.61 1.54 -0.01
CA GLY A 97 -0.76 0.14 0.36
C GLY A 97 -0.96 -0.08 1.87
N GLY A 98 -0.50 0.82 2.74
CA GLY A 98 -0.72 0.75 4.19
C GLY A 98 -2.20 0.86 4.55
N MET A 99 -2.90 1.84 3.99
CA MET A 99 -4.36 1.98 4.17
C MET A 99 -5.12 0.84 3.47
N LEU A 100 -4.62 0.36 2.32
CA LEU A 100 -5.19 -0.83 1.68
C LEU A 100 -5.06 -2.07 2.56
N ALA A 101 -3.88 -2.31 3.12
CA ALA A 101 -3.63 -3.45 4.01
C ALA A 101 -4.51 -3.38 5.26
N TYR A 102 -4.69 -2.18 5.83
CA TYR A 102 -5.62 -1.95 6.95
C TYR A 102 -7.06 -2.32 6.57
N GLN A 103 -7.59 -1.80 5.45
CA GLN A 103 -8.95 -2.10 5.02
C GLN A 103 -9.12 -3.57 4.65
N THR A 104 -8.12 -4.19 4.03
CA THR A 104 -8.12 -5.64 3.78
C THR A 104 -8.16 -6.44 5.10
N ALA A 105 -7.38 -6.02 6.12
CA ALA A 105 -7.38 -6.68 7.42
C ALA A 105 -8.72 -6.58 8.14
N THR A 106 -9.50 -5.53 7.92
CA THR A 106 -10.87 -5.43 8.48
C THR A 106 -11.86 -6.40 7.85
N GLU A 107 -11.59 -6.85 6.62
CA GLU A 107 -12.42 -7.85 5.91
C GLU A 107 -11.90 -9.29 6.12
N CYS A 108 -10.68 -9.48 6.64
CA CYS A 108 -10.01 -10.75 6.82
C CYS A 108 -9.55 -10.92 8.28
N PRO A 109 -10.43 -11.35 9.21
CA PRO A 109 -10.15 -11.35 10.64
C PRO A 109 -9.10 -12.38 11.11
N GLN A 110 -8.68 -13.31 10.25
CA GLN A 110 -7.73 -14.39 10.58
C GLN A 110 -6.29 -14.05 10.17
N LEU A 111 -5.86 -12.82 10.41
CA LEU A 111 -4.48 -12.39 10.17
C LEU A 111 -3.67 -12.40 11.45
N ASN A 112 -2.39 -12.77 11.33
CA ASN A 112 -1.45 -12.78 12.45
C ASN A 112 -0.84 -11.40 12.73
N GLY A 113 -0.85 -10.51 11.74
CA GLY A 113 -0.36 -9.15 11.92
C GLY A 113 -0.48 -8.30 10.67
N LEU A 114 -0.44 -6.99 10.89
CA LEU A 114 -0.49 -5.96 9.88
C LEU A 114 0.71 -5.03 10.01
N MET A 115 1.41 -4.77 8.92
CA MET A 115 2.55 -3.86 8.85
C MET A 115 2.30 -2.78 7.81
N ALA A 116 2.78 -1.56 8.05
CA ALA A 116 2.70 -0.47 7.09
C ALA A 116 3.93 0.44 7.17
N SER A 117 4.41 0.95 6.03
CA SER A 117 5.44 2.00 6.01
C SER A 117 4.89 3.36 6.37
N CYS A 118 3.65 3.64 6.06
CA CYS A 118 2.85 4.76 6.54
C CYS A 118 1.37 4.39 6.48
N ILE A 119 0.54 5.12 7.22
CA ILE A 119 -0.91 4.94 7.19
C ILE A 119 -1.59 6.31 7.16
N LEU A 120 -2.17 6.64 6.00
CA LEU A 120 -2.66 7.98 5.70
C LEU A 120 -4.17 7.96 5.46
N ASP A 121 -4.93 8.48 6.42
CA ASP A 121 -6.37 8.66 6.25
C ASP A 121 -6.66 9.91 5.41
N GLN A 122 -6.94 9.71 4.12
CA GLN A 122 -7.27 10.78 3.18
C GLN A 122 -8.60 11.50 3.49
N ARG A 123 -9.37 11.05 4.46
CA ARG A 123 -10.54 11.79 4.99
C ARG A 123 -10.10 12.99 5.81
N ASN A 124 -8.92 12.92 6.43
CA ASN A 124 -8.32 14.03 7.16
C ASN A 124 -7.81 15.12 6.19
N LYS A 125 -8.23 16.37 6.40
CA LYS A 125 -7.89 17.51 5.53
C LYS A 125 -6.40 17.82 5.50
N GLU A 126 -5.69 17.69 6.63
CA GLU A 126 -4.25 17.93 6.70
C GLU A 126 -3.49 16.86 5.91
N VAL A 127 -3.87 15.58 6.05
CA VAL A 127 -3.29 14.48 5.26
C VAL A 127 -3.49 14.73 3.76
N THR A 128 -4.72 15.07 3.34
CA THR A 128 -5.02 15.34 1.93
C THR A 128 -4.21 16.52 1.39
N LYS A 129 -4.09 17.60 2.17
CA LYS A 129 -3.34 18.81 1.79
C LYS A 129 -1.87 18.49 1.55
N HIS A 130 -1.24 17.71 2.42
CA HIS A 130 0.19 17.39 2.33
C HIS A 130 0.52 16.28 1.33
N SER A 131 -0.39 15.34 1.10
CA SER A 131 -0.20 14.26 0.11
C SER A 131 -0.26 14.77 -1.34
N ALA A 132 -0.92 15.90 -1.58
CA ALA A 132 -1.06 16.50 -2.90
C ALA A 132 0.22 17.20 -3.35
N LYS A 133 0.49 17.16 -4.65
CA LYS A 133 1.60 17.92 -5.27
C LYS A 133 1.54 19.42 -4.98
N ASN A 134 0.33 19.97 -4.88
CA ASN A 134 0.06 21.35 -4.51
C ASN A 134 -1.08 21.39 -3.49
N PRO A 135 -0.88 21.96 -2.29
CA PRO A 135 -1.88 21.97 -1.22
C PRO A 135 -3.21 22.62 -1.63
N TYR A 136 -3.18 23.69 -2.39
CA TYR A 136 -4.39 24.39 -2.85
C TYR A 136 -5.17 23.56 -3.88
N VAL A 137 -4.45 22.88 -4.78
CA VAL A 137 -5.05 21.97 -5.76
C VAL A 137 -5.66 20.77 -5.03
N GLY A 138 -4.99 20.21 -4.01
CA GLY A 138 -5.51 19.09 -3.23
C GLY A 138 -6.85 19.39 -2.56
N MET A 139 -7.02 20.58 -2.01
CA MET A 139 -8.28 21.00 -1.38
C MET A 139 -9.40 21.26 -2.39
N ALA A 140 -9.09 21.96 -3.49
CA ALA A 140 -10.07 22.29 -4.55
C ALA A 140 -10.40 21.08 -5.44
N ALA A 141 -9.51 20.10 -5.54
CA ALA A 141 -9.66 18.96 -6.42
C ALA A 141 -10.79 18.01 -6.00
N LYS A 142 -11.07 17.85 -4.69
CA LYS A 142 -12.10 16.89 -4.22
C LYS A 142 -13.49 17.17 -4.81
N PRO A 143 -14.06 18.38 -4.70
CA PRO A 143 -15.37 18.67 -5.28
C PRO A 143 -15.34 18.63 -6.82
N ALA A 144 -14.28 19.10 -7.47
CA ALA A 144 -14.13 19.04 -8.93
C ALA A 144 -14.05 17.58 -9.40
N LEU A 145 -13.29 16.73 -8.72
CA LEU A 145 -13.20 15.29 -9.01
C LEU A 145 -14.53 14.58 -8.78
N ALA A 146 -15.31 14.96 -7.76
CA ALA A 146 -16.63 14.40 -7.50
C ALA A 146 -17.60 14.63 -8.67
N LEU A 147 -17.51 15.76 -9.33
CA LEU A 147 -18.31 16.05 -10.53
C LEU A 147 -17.74 15.36 -11.77
N LEU A 148 -16.45 15.52 -12.02
CA LEU A 148 -15.77 14.96 -13.20
C LEU A 148 -15.83 13.44 -13.27
N GLN A 149 -15.70 12.75 -12.14
CA GLN A 149 -15.72 11.28 -12.13
C GLN A 149 -17.09 10.70 -12.54
N ARG A 150 -18.19 11.46 -12.41
CA ARG A 150 -19.53 11.01 -12.81
C ARG A 150 -19.65 10.89 -14.34
N VAL A 151 -19.01 11.80 -15.08
CA VAL A 151 -19.10 11.86 -16.55
C VAL A 151 -17.86 11.31 -17.24
N ALA A 152 -16.70 11.37 -16.60
CA ALA A 152 -15.40 11.03 -17.17
C ALA A 152 -14.58 10.09 -16.25
N GLY A 153 -15.21 9.32 -15.41
CA GLY A 153 -14.54 8.46 -14.41
C GLY A 153 -13.52 7.48 -14.99
N ARG A 154 -13.71 7.03 -16.22
CA ARG A 154 -12.80 6.13 -16.94
C ARG A 154 -11.59 6.83 -17.57
N VAL A 155 -11.61 8.16 -17.68
CA VAL A 155 -10.47 8.92 -18.22
C VAL A 155 -9.26 8.73 -17.31
N ARG A 156 -8.12 8.38 -17.91
CA ARG A 156 -6.86 8.13 -17.20
C ARG A 156 -5.92 9.32 -17.36
N ILE A 157 -5.40 9.80 -16.25
CA ILE A 157 -4.40 10.88 -16.18
C ILE A 157 -3.11 10.40 -15.50
N PRO A 158 -1.95 10.99 -15.81
CA PRO A 158 -0.71 10.62 -15.16
C PRO A 158 -0.78 10.87 -13.65
N MET A 159 -0.41 9.89 -12.82
CA MET A 159 -0.42 10.02 -11.35
C MET A 159 0.47 11.18 -10.86
N LYS A 160 1.57 11.45 -11.56
CA LYS A 160 2.49 12.58 -11.29
C LYS A 160 1.86 13.98 -11.35
N TRP A 161 0.64 14.11 -11.87
CA TRP A 161 -0.08 15.38 -11.85
C TRP A 161 -0.79 15.62 -10.50
N ILE A 162 -1.08 14.57 -9.78
CA ILE A 162 -1.87 14.58 -8.54
C ILE A 162 -0.94 14.48 -7.32
N GLY A 163 -0.11 13.46 -7.24
CA GLY A 163 0.81 13.20 -6.14
C GLY A 163 2.22 13.75 -6.38
N ASN A 164 2.96 13.95 -5.30
CA ASN A 164 4.37 14.33 -5.35
C ASN A 164 5.27 13.15 -5.69
N MET A 165 5.07 12.57 -6.89
CA MET A 165 5.78 11.35 -7.33
C MET A 165 7.30 11.49 -7.42
N LYS A 166 7.85 12.73 -7.37
CA LYS A 166 9.29 12.95 -7.34
C LYS A 166 9.91 12.57 -5.99
N ALA A 167 9.14 12.63 -4.92
CA ALA A 167 9.59 12.25 -3.58
C ALA A 167 9.37 10.77 -3.25
N ILE A 168 9.12 9.92 -4.26
CA ILE A 168 8.93 8.46 -4.07
C ILE A 168 10.23 7.77 -3.60
N VAL A 169 11.38 8.29 -4.00
CA VAL A 169 12.72 7.90 -3.53
C VAL A 169 13.56 9.16 -3.38
N ASN A 170 14.57 9.13 -2.52
CA ASN A 170 15.46 10.29 -2.29
C ASN A 170 16.53 10.43 -3.37
N ASN A 171 16.89 9.34 -4.07
CA ASN A 171 17.81 9.38 -5.19
C ASN A 171 17.12 9.92 -6.46
N GLU A 172 17.58 11.09 -6.95
CA GLU A 172 16.96 11.78 -8.10
C GLU A 172 17.06 11.00 -9.42
N GLU A 173 18.18 10.28 -9.64
CA GLU A 173 18.38 9.48 -10.86
C GLU A 173 17.39 8.29 -10.87
N LEU A 174 17.27 7.62 -9.75
CA LEU A 174 16.30 6.53 -9.57
C LEU A 174 14.87 7.04 -9.72
N ALA A 175 14.53 8.19 -9.13
CA ALA A 175 13.23 8.83 -9.31
C ALA A 175 12.94 9.11 -10.80
N ALA A 176 13.92 9.61 -11.55
CA ALA A 176 13.78 9.89 -12.98
C ALA A 176 13.52 8.60 -13.81
N VAL A 177 14.15 7.49 -13.45
CA VAL A 177 13.90 6.18 -14.08
C VAL A 177 12.50 5.69 -13.76
N LEU A 178 12.09 5.68 -12.49
CA LEU A 178 10.77 5.23 -12.06
C LEU A 178 9.64 6.05 -12.71
N MET A 179 9.83 7.35 -12.86
CA MET A 179 8.85 8.25 -13.49
C MET A 179 8.63 7.99 -15.00
N LYS A 180 9.55 7.31 -15.67
CA LYS A 180 9.43 6.88 -17.07
C LYS A 180 8.71 5.54 -17.22
N ASP A 181 8.74 4.70 -16.19
CA ASP A 181 8.11 3.39 -16.23
C ASP A 181 6.58 3.51 -16.15
N LYS A 182 5.91 3.21 -17.27
CA LYS A 182 4.45 3.26 -17.42
C LYS A 182 3.71 2.20 -16.59
N LYS A 183 4.41 1.23 -16.01
CA LYS A 183 3.86 0.16 -15.17
C LYS A 183 3.97 0.47 -13.69
N SER A 184 4.67 1.55 -13.35
CA SER A 184 4.86 2.03 -11.98
C SER A 184 4.58 3.53 -11.87
N SER A 185 5.53 4.36 -11.49
CA SER A 185 5.35 5.79 -11.20
C SER A 185 4.94 6.63 -12.42
N GLY A 186 5.23 6.17 -13.64
CA GLY A 186 4.75 6.78 -14.88
C GLY A 186 3.35 6.33 -15.33
N ALA A 187 2.67 5.51 -14.54
CA ALA A 187 1.34 4.99 -14.87
C ALA A 187 0.27 6.09 -14.90
N ARG A 188 -0.80 5.77 -15.62
CA ARG A 188 -2.00 6.61 -15.73
C ARG A 188 -3.14 5.94 -14.96
N VAL A 189 -3.78 6.68 -14.07
CA VAL A 189 -4.88 6.20 -13.23
C VAL A 189 -6.19 6.89 -13.58
N SER A 190 -7.31 6.21 -13.38
CA SER A 190 -8.64 6.74 -13.68
C SER A 190 -9.05 7.83 -12.69
N LEU A 191 -9.87 8.79 -13.14
CA LEU A 191 -10.44 9.82 -12.27
C LEU A 191 -11.31 9.20 -11.17
N ALA A 192 -12.01 8.10 -11.45
CA ALA A 192 -12.77 7.36 -10.45
C ALA A 192 -11.87 6.77 -9.35
N PHE A 193 -10.71 6.22 -9.72
CA PHE A 193 -9.73 5.73 -8.74
C PHE A 193 -9.23 6.87 -7.85
N ILE A 194 -8.79 7.98 -8.45
CA ILE A 194 -8.30 9.15 -7.69
C ILE A 194 -9.37 9.67 -6.74
N HIS A 195 -10.60 9.85 -7.24
CA HIS A 195 -11.71 10.33 -6.42
C HIS A 195 -11.97 9.43 -5.21
N THR A 196 -12.07 8.12 -5.42
CA THR A 196 -12.37 7.17 -4.35
C THR A 196 -11.20 6.94 -3.41
N MET A 197 -9.96 7.02 -3.87
CA MET A 197 -8.75 6.98 -3.03
C MET A 197 -8.66 8.19 -2.09
N LEU A 198 -9.01 9.40 -2.57
CA LEU A 198 -9.04 10.61 -1.76
C LEU A 198 -10.27 10.70 -0.84
N ASN A 199 -11.29 9.88 -1.07
CA ASN A 199 -12.50 9.78 -0.26
C ASN A 199 -12.81 8.31 0.06
N PRO A 200 -11.92 7.62 0.78
CA PRO A 200 -12.09 6.21 1.07
C PRO A 200 -13.30 5.99 2.01
N VAL A 201 -14.04 4.93 1.75
CA VAL A 201 -15.03 4.42 2.71
C VAL A 201 -14.32 3.43 3.62
N ILE A 202 -14.20 3.75 4.89
CA ILE A 202 -13.62 2.89 5.93
C ILE A 202 -14.77 2.28 6.73
N LYS A 203 -14.87 0.95 6.74
CA LYS A 203 -15.97 0.23 7.42
C LYS A 203 -15.72 0.09 8.91
N THR A 204 -14.47 -0.10 9.32
CA THR A 204 -14.06 -0.22 10.71
C THR A 204 -13.16 0.97 11.04
N GLU A 205 -13.57 1.80 11.98
CA GLU A 205 -12.74 2.91 12.46
C GLU A 205 -11.56 2.37 13.28
N PRO A 206 -10.42 3.10 13.35
CA PRO A 206 -9.24 2.61 14.06
C PRO A 206 -9.49 2.30 15.53
N GLU A 207 -10.41 2.98 16.20
CA GLU A 207 -10.79 2.72 17.59
C GLU A 207 -11.47 1.35 17.78
N ASP A 208 -12.04 0.79 16.72
CA ASP A 208 -12.71 -0.51 16.74
C ASP A 208 -11.85 -1.63 16.19
N PHE A 209 -10.67 -1.31 15.63
CA PHE A 209 -9.77 -2.30 15.04
C PHE A 209 -8.99 -3.06 16.10
N LYS A 210 -9.31 -4.35 16.27
CA LYS A 210 -8.70 -5.27 17.25
C LYS A 210 -8.29 -6.62 16.65
N SER A 211 -8.41 -6.79 15.34
CA SER A 211 -8.31 -8.11 14.67
C SER A 211 -6.90 -8.69 14.69
N CYS A 212 -5.86 -7.87 14.64
CA CYS A 212 -4.47 -8.31 14.71
C CYS A 212 -3.56 -7.18 15.20
N PRO A 213 -2.33 -7.49 15.67
CA PRO A 213 -1.33 -6.49 16.02
C PRO A 213 -0.89 -5.68 14.80
N PHE A 214 -0.47 -4.43 15.04
CA PHE A 214 -0.05 -3.48 13.99
C PHE A 214 1.39 -3.02 14.21
N LEU A 215 2.24 -3.09 13.17
CA LEU A 215 3.56 -2.50 13.14
C LEU A 215 3.62 -1.33 12.15
N LEU A 216 3.93 -0.13 12.64
CA LEU A 216 4.29 1.01 11.81
C LEU A 216 5.82 1.03 11.63
N VAL A 217 6.29 0.85 10.39
CA VAL A 217 7.72 0.90 10.02
C VAL A 217 7.96 2.15 9.18
N HIS A 218 8.17 3.29 9.85
CA HIS A 218 8.18 4.59 9.16
C HIS A 218 9.61 5.02 8.78
N PRO A 219 9.85 5.41 7.49
CA PRO A 219 11.12 5.96 7.06
C PRO A 219 11.37 7.35 7.65
N ALA A 220 12.55 7.57 8.27
CA ALA A 220 12.89 8.86 8.90
C ALA A 220 13.08 10.00 7.89
N GLU A 221 13.62 9.68 6.71
CA GLU A 221 13.88 10.64 5.62
C GLU A 221 12.77 10.64 4.56
N ASP A 222 11.52 10.39 4.99
CA ASP A 222 10.36 10.44 4.10
C ASP A 222 9.99 11.90 3.79
N HIS A 223 10.44 12.39 2.64
CA HIS A 223 10.16 13.74 2.16
C HIS A 223 8.75 13.91 1.56
N TRP A 224 7.96 12.84 1.49
CA TRP A 224 6.59 12.90 0.98
C TRP A 224 5.54 12.86 2.08
N THR A 225 5.69 11.94 3.04
CA THR A 225 4.68 11.67 4.06
C THR A 225 5.31 11.66 5.46
N ASP A 226 5.39 12.81 6.09
CA ASP A 226 5.92 12.98 7.44
C ASP A 226 5.18 12.06 8.44
N LEU A 227 5.92 11.47 9.38
CA LEU A 227 5.44 10.57 10.43
C LEU A 227 4.19 11.09 11.15
N LYS A 228 4.11 12.41 11.42
CA LYS A 228 2.98 13.03 12.11
C LYS A 228 1.63 12.70 11.45
N PHE A 229 1.58 12.54 10.12
CA PHE A 229 0.33 12.22 9.41
C PHE A 229 -0.09 10.77 9.61
N SER A 230 0.86 9.84 9.69
CA SER A 230 0.58 8.45 10.07
C SER A 230 0.10 8.35 11.52
N LEU A 231 0.69 9.15 12.42
CA LEU A 231 0.32 9.16 13.83
C LEU A 231 -1.12 9.58 14.08
N LEU A 232 -1.71 10.45 13.23
CA LEU A 232 -3.12 10.85 13.34
C LEU A 232 -4.10 9.66 13.24
N PHE A 233 -3.75 8.62 12.51
CA PHE A 233 -4.53 7.40 12.41
C PHE A 233 -4.03 6.34 13.41
N TYR A 234 -2.72 6.12 13.45
CA TYR A 234 -2.06 5.08 14.23
C TYR A 234 -2.37 5.18 15.74
N GLN A 235 -2.36 6.39 16.30
CA GLN A 235 -2.63 6.59 17.73
C GLN A 235 -4.04 6.15 18.14
N ARG A 236 -4.99 6.20 17.22
CA ARG A 236 -6.39 5.81 17.41
C ARG A 236 -6.61 4.30 17.35
N LEU A 237 -5.67 3.51 16.83
CA LEU A 237 -5.80 2.04 16.74
C LEU A 237 -5.96 1.42 18.14
N ALA A 238 -6.96 0.56 18.29
CA ALA A 238 -7.26 -0.14 19.55
C ALA A 238 -6.55 -1.49 19.71
N CYS A 239 -5.85 -1.96 18.65
CA CYS A 239 -5.06 -3.19 18.70
C CYS A 239 -3.72 -2.99 19.40
N GLU A 240 -3.02 -4.09 19.69
CA GLU A 240 -1.59 -4.06 20.00
C GLU A 240 -0.83 -3.39 18.86
N LYS A 241 0.08 -2.45 19.18
CA LYS A 241 0.75 -1.65 18.17
C LYS A 241 2.20 -1.33 18.51
N HIS A 242 3.05 -1.43 17.49
CA HIS A 242 4.49 -1.20 17.57
C HIS A 242 4.92 -0.18 16.51
N THR A 243 5.98 0.55 16.80
CA THR A 243 6.56 1.53 15.87
C THR A 243 8.05 1.32 15.77
N VAL A 244 8.56 1.30 14.53
CA VAL A 244 9.98 1.32 14.22
C VAL A 244 10.25 2.47 13.27
N ILE A 245 11.23 3.31 13.57
CA ILE A 245 11.69 4.38 12.69
C ILE A 245 12.95 3.88 11.97
N LEU A 246 12.94 3.98 10.64
CA LEU A 246 14.07 3.57 9.80
C LEU A 246 14.95 4.78 9.50
N GLU A 247 16.03 4.93 10.24
CA GLU A 247 17.00 6.01 10.03
C GLU A 247 17.61 5.93 8.63
N GLY A 248 17.70 7.08 7.93
CA GLY A 248 18.26 7.17 6.58
C GLY A 248 17.38 6.65 5.44
N ALA A 249 16.22 6.06 5.73
CA ALA A 249 15.32 5.52 4.71
C ALA A 249 14.37 6.59 4.13
N GLY A 250 14.21 6.61 2.80
CA GLY A 250 13.25 7.43 2.08
C GLY A 250 11.85 6.81 1.99
N HIS A 251 10.90 7.51 1.37
CA HIS A 251 9.48 7.09 1.29
C HIS A 251 9.27 5.66 0.77
N PHE A 252 9.98 5.31 -0.30
CA PHE A 252 10.07 3.92 -0.76
C PHE A 252 11.46 3.38 -0.41
N PRO A 253 11.60 2.64 0.70
CA PRO A 253 12.90 2.30 1.29
C PRO A 253 13.62 1.17 0.54
N ILE A 254 13.69 1.25 -0.80
CA ILE A 254 14.50 0.35 -1.63
C ILE A 254 15.97 0.74 -1.60
N GLU A 255 16.27 1.98 -1.18
CA GLU A 255 17.61 2.48 -1.00
C GLU A 255 18.28 1.85 0.23
N GLU A 256 17.46 1.45 1.23
CA GLU A 256 17.89 0.84 2.49
C GLU A 256 17.07 -0.43 2.84
N PRO A 257 17.02 -1.44 1.96
CA PRO A 257 16.11 -2.59 2.12
C PRO A 257 16.43 -3.44 3.35
N GLY A 258 17.67 -3.43 3.82
CA GLY A 258 18.09 -4.19 5.00
C GLY A 258 17.46 -3.71 6.30
N LEU A 259 17.28 -2.41 6.46
CA LEU A 259 16.62 -1.82 7.65
C LEU A 259 15.15 -2.22 7.72
N MET A 260 14.43 -2.10 6.61
CA MET A 260 13.02 -2.49 6.52
C MET A 260 12.84 -3.98 6.83
N GLN A 261 13.69 -4.83 6.28
CA GLN A 261 13.64 -6.28 6.50
C GLN A 261 13.88 -6.64 7.97
N GLN A 262 14.86 -6.02 8.64
CA GLN A 262 15.13 -6.27 10.07
C GLN A 262 13.95 -5.88 10.96
N ALA A 263 13.34 -4.72 10.71
CA ALA A 263 12.17 -4.26 11.45
C ALA A 263 10.97 -5.22 11.29
N CYS A 264 10.69 -5.65 10.06
CA CYS A 264 9.62 -6.59 9.79
C CYS A 264 9.89 -7.98 10.37
N ALA A 265 11.12 -8.48 10.30
CA ALA A 265 11.47 -9.82 10.76
C ALA A 265 11.19 -10.03 12.25
N ALA A 266 11.58 -9.09 13.10
CA ALA A 266 11.31 -9.17 14.55
C ALA A 266 9.82 -9.26 14.85
N PHE A 267 9.00 -8.42 14.20
CA PHE A 267 7.55 -8.45 14.36
C PHE A 267 6.92 -9.75 13.87
N LEU A 268 7.36 -10.25 12.70
CA LEU A 268 6.86 -11.50 12.13
C LEU A 268 7.15 -12.69 13.03
N GLU A 269 8.38 -12.79 13.57
CA GLU A 269 8.80 -13.90 14.45
C GLU A 269 8.03 -13.92 15.77
N SER A 270 7.69 -12.75 16.32
CA SER A 270 6.97 -12.66 17.60
C SER A 270 5.47 -13.01 17.49
N HIS A 271 4.91 -13.10 16.26
CA HIS A 271 3.48 -13.32 16.02
C HIS A 271 3.17 -14.56 15.13
N LEU A 272 4.17 -15.47 14.98
CA LEU A 272 4.00 -16.75 14.28
C LEU A 272 3.02 -17.70 14.97
#